data_b6d2cceda31293b806e238e0795f9021
#
_entry.id   b6d2cceda31293b806e238e0795f9021
#
_cell.length_a   1.000
_cell.length_b   1.000
_cell.length_c   1.000
_cell.angle_alpha   90.00
_cell.angle_beta   90.00
_cell.angle_gamma   90.00
#
_symmetry.space_group_name_H-M   'P 1'
#
loop_
_entity.id
_entity.type
_entity.pdbx_description
1 polymer ?
#
loop_
_entity_poly.entity_id
_entity_poly.type
_entity_poly.pdbx_seq_one_letter_code
_entity_poly.pdbx_strand_id
1 'polypeptide(L)'
;MRKVFQILLREGFNVSDPNLGNLLSFDLIAKRDRLRLIIKILQNIDTFKSPNALEMIRISKLTDGTPLVIGEKAGSGALERGVIYYRHSIPILSAESFSDYVDGDQPCISSGPGGFYVSIDGELLHRRREELGYSIGYLSNKIGVSRRSISLYESGSAVTVDVFLKLEEILREDLRKSINLMEISDSLQMPSEDGEITNEFLREVLEIMIGNGFDFHAMRRAPFDAITRESMREFLLVGLLETLNGKRDRIEALRNVSAIFENDAFLVSRMSTERENIAGCPVISVNELRGISEKEQLQRIIEKRKTS
;
A
#
# COMPACT_ATOMS: atom_id res chain seq x y z
N MET A 1 16.48 -5.67 -3.24
CA MET A 1 15.63 -6.72 -2.71
C MET A 1 16.19 -7.38 -1.43
N ARG A 2 17.36 -8.04 -1.44
CA ARG A 2 17.91 -8.74 -0.26
C ARG A 2 18.01 -7.86 1.00
N LYS A 3 18.47 -6.59 0.86
CA LYS A 3 18.58 -5.63 1.97
C LYS A 3 17.22 -5.32 2.63
N VAL A 4 16.20 -5.04 1.83
CA VAL A 4 14.84 -4.74 2.33
C VAL A 4 14.23 -5.97 3.03
N PHE A 5 14.39 -7.15 2.46
CA PHE A 5 13.94 -8.40 3.06
C PHE A 5 14.60 -8.65 4.44
N GLN A 6 15.91 -8.42 4.55
CA GLN A 6 16.63 -8.55 5.83
C GLN A 6 16.17 -7.54 6.88
N ILE A 7 15.90 -6.28 6.47
CA ILE A 7 15.35 -5.25 7.37
C ILE A 7 14.00 -5.73 7.94
N LEU A 8 13.10 -6.18 7.08
CA LEU A 8 11.76 -6.65 7.48
C LEU A 8 11.84 -7.83 8.47
N LEU A 9 12.69 -8.84 8.18
CA LEU A 9 12.85 -9.99 9.07
C LEU A 9 13.44 -9.59 10.43
N ARG A 10 14.46 -8.71 10.44
CA ARG A 10 15.06 -8.20 11.68
C ARG A 10 14.03 -7.51 12.57
N GLU A 11 13.12 -6.76 11.95
CA GLU A 11 12.05 -6.03 12.63
C GLU A 11 10.80 -6.87 12.91
N GLY A 12 10.89 -8.20 12.78
CA GLY A 12 9.81 -9.11 13.15
C GLY A 12 8.61 -9.14 12.22
N PHE A 13 8.77 -8.70 10.96
CA PHE A 13 7.70 -8.84 9.96
C PHE A 13 7.61 -10.29 9.45
N ASN A 14 6.40 -10.76 9.27
CA ASN A 14 6.11 -11.87 8.38
C ASN A 14 6.19 -11.34 6.95
N VAL A 15 7.01 -11.97 6.09
CA VAL A 15 7.31 -11.47 4.74
C VAL A 15 7.01 -12.54 3.71
N SER A 16 6.39 -12.14 2.60
CA SER A 16 6.15 -13.04 1.46
C SER A 16 7.46 -13.46 0.79
N ASP A 17 7.42 -14.60 0.09
CA ASP A 17 8.54 -15.03 -0.75
C ASP A 17 8.88 -13.95 -1.78
N PRO A 18 10.14 -13.56 -1.95
CA PRO A 18 10.56 -12.56 -2.92
C PRO A 18 10.40 -12.99 -4.39
N ASN A 19 10.07 -14.24 -4.66
CA ASN A 19 9.92 -14.81 -6.01
C ASN A 19 8.47 -14.78 -6.52
N LEU A 20 7.72 -13.71 -6.25
CA LEU A 20 6.31 -13.59 -6.69
C LEU A 20 6.15 -13.46 -8.22
N GLY A 21 7.21 -13.18 -8.97
CA GLY A 21 7.22 -13.05 -10.44
C GLY A 21 7.62 -11.67 -10.96
N ASN A 22 8.17 -11.62 -12.18
CA ASN A 22 8.86 -10.42 -12.71
C ASN A 22 7.95 -9.29 -13.24
N LEU A 23 6.64 -9.48 -13.36
CA LEU A 23 5.72 -8.52 -13.98
C LEU A 23 4.64 -7.97 -13.04
N LEU A 24 4.83 -8.14 -11.74
CA LEU A 24 3.84 -7.72 -10.75
C LEU A 24 4.00 -6.25 -10.35
N SER A 25 2.90 -5.68 -9.86
CA SER A 25 2.88 -4.31 -9.35
C SER A 25 3.71 -4.13 -8.08
N PHE A 26 3.89 -5.18 -7.29
CA PHE A 26 4.68 -5.23 -6.06
C PHE A 26 5.65 -6.42 -6.07
N ASP A 27 6.64 -6.40 -5.18
CA ASP A 27 7.67 -7.43 -5.06
C ASP A 27 7.58 -8.20 -3.74
N LEU A 28 7.08 -7.56 -2.67
CA LEU A 28 6.92 -8.14 -1.34
C LEU A 28 5.62 -7.68 -0.70
N ILE A 29 5.03 -8.59 0.08
CA ILE A 29 4.04 -8.26 1.10
C ILE A 29 4.69 -8.52 2.45
N ALA A 30 4.48 -7.62 3.41
CA ALA A 30 4.97 -7.79 4.76
C ALA A 30 3.90 -7.40 5.78
N LYS A 31 3.84 -8.11 6.90
CA LYS A 31 2.88 -7.84 7.99
C LYS A 31 3.56 -7.94 9.35
N ARG A 32 3.31 -6.93 10.19
CA ARG A 32 3.62 -6.94 11.63
C ARG A 32 2.48 -6.25 12.36
N ASP A 33 1.83 -6.95 13.25
CA ASP A 33 0.65 -6.46 13.97
C ASP A 33 -0.46 -5.98 13.01
N ARG A 34 -0.79 -4.68 13.08
CA ARG A 34 -1.78 -4.04 12.19
C ARG A 34 -1.16 -3.47 10.91
N LEU A 35 0.15 -3.37 10.84
CA LEU A 35 0.85 -2.80 9.69
C LEU A 35 1.01 -3.86 8.59
N ARG A 36 0.32 -3.65 7.47
CA ARG A 36 0.43 -4.44 6.25
C ARG A 36 1.12 -3.59 5.18
N LEU A 37 2.23 -4.02 4.65
CA LEU A 37 3.00 -3.30 3.64
C LEU A 37 2.91 -4.03 2.30
N ILE A 38 2.64 -3.27 1.23
CA ILE A 38 2.67 -3.72 -0.16
C ILE A 38 3.86 -3.00 -0.80
N ILE A 39 4.97 -3.72 -0.98
CA ILE A 39 6.26 -3.10 -1.29
C ILE A 39 6.67 -3.37 -2.72
N LYS A 40 7.01 -2.31 -3.46
CA LYS A 40 7.74 -2.34 -4.73
C LYS A 40 9.18 -1.88 -4.52
N ILE A 41 10.16 -2.58 -5.12
CA ILE A 41 11.59 -2.26 -4.99
C ILE A 41 12.13 -1.86 -6.35
N LEU A 42 12.74 -0.68 -6.44
CA LEU A 42 13.24 -0.11 -7.69
C LEU A 42 14.65 0.47 -7.50
N GLN A 43 15.53 0.27 -8.48
CA GLN A 43 16.80 0.99 -8.52
C GLN A 43 16.61 2.47 -8.86
N ASN A 44 15.72 2.76 -9.81
CA ASN A 44 15.36 4.11 -10.20
C ASN A 44 13.85 4.31 -10.10
N ILE A 45 13.41 5.22 -9.24
CA ILE A 45 12.00 5.49 -8.99
C ILE A 45 11.29 6.13 -10.19
N ASP A 46 12.04 6.71 -11.14
CA ASP A 46 11.45 7.27 -12.37
C ASP A 46 10.90 6.17 -13.30
N THR A 47 11.31 4.92 -13.11
CA THR A 47 10.75 3.77 -13.83
C THR A 47 9.40 3.28 -13.27
N PHE A 48 8.96 3.81 -12.13
CA PHE A 48 7.67 3.46 -11.54
C PHE A 48 6.52 4.05 -12.34
N LYS A 49 5.72 3.18 -12.95
CA LYS A 49 4.65 3.56 -13.89
C LYS A 49 3.29 3.60 -13.21
N SER A 50 2.42 4.49 -13.69
CA SER A 50 1.04 4.66 -13.21
C SER A 50 0.24 3.36 -13.13
N PRO A 51 0.27 2.41 -14.10
CA PRO A 51 -0.49 1.16 -13.97
C PRO A 51 -0.09 0.30 -12.78
N ASN A 52 1.19 0.31 -12.38
CA ASN A 52 1.64 -0.40 -11.19
C ASN A 52 1.16 0.30 -9.91
N ALA A 53 1.21 1.64 -9.90
CA ALA A 53 0.74 2.43 -8.77
C ALA A 53 -0.77 2.24 -8.54
N LEU A 54 -1.58 2.33 -9.59
CA LEU A 54 -3.03 2.13 -9.51
C LEU A 54 -3.38 0.75 -8.97
N GLU A 55 -2.68 -0.30 -9.43
CA GLU A 55 -2.88 -1.65 -8.90
C GLU A 55 -2.48 -1.76 -7.42
N MET A 56 -1.34 -1.19 -7.02
CA MET A 56 -0.92 -1.17 -5.62
C MET A 56 -1.93 -0.42 -4.74
N ILE A 57 -2.48 0.70 -5.20
CA ILE A 57 -3.51 1.46 -4.48
C ILE A 57 -4.79 0.61 -4.37
N ARG A 58 -5.21 -0.08 -5.45
CA ARG A 58 -6.39 -0.96 -5.43
C ARG A 58 -6.23 -2.08 -4.41
N ILE A 59 -5.10 -2.79 -4.44
CA ILE A 59 -4.80 -3.83 -3.45
C ILE A 59 -4.78 -3.24 -2.04
N SER A 60 -4.14 -2.09 -1.83
CA SER A 60 -4.11 -1.38 -0.56
C SER A 60 -5.51 -1.14 0.01
N LYS A 61 -6.42 -0.57 -0.80
CA LYS A 61 -7.79 -0.27 -0.37
C LYS A 61 -8.63 -1.51 -0.08
N LEU A 62 -8.36 -2.62 -0.76
CA LEU A 62 -9.09 -3.88 -0.57
C LEU A 62 -8.56 -4.72 0.60
N THR A 63 -7.30 -4.52 1.00
CA THR A 63 -6.63 -5.32 2.02
C THR A 63 -6.23 -4.54 3.28
N ASP A 64 -6.61 -3.26 3.38
CA ASP A 64 -6.15 -2.32 4.40
C ASP A 64 -4.61 -2.30 4.53
N GLY A 65 -3.93 -2.40 3.38
CA GLY A 65 -2.47 -2.39 3.30
C GLY A 65 -1.93 -1.00 2.96
N THR A 66 -0.67 -0.76 3.26
CA THR A 66 0.04 0.49 2.95
C THR A 66 0.95 0.27 1.74
N PRO A 67 0.69 0.91 0.60
CA PRO A 67 1.54 0.79 -0.58
C PRO A 67 2.80 1.64 -0.38
N LEU A 68 3.95 1.06 -0.68
CA LEU A 68 5.26 1.69 -0.48
C LEU A 68 6.22 1.29 -1.60
N VAL A 69 6.99 2.25 -2.10
CA VAL A 69 8.13 1.97 -2.97
C VAL A 69 9.42 2.16 -2.19
N ILE A 70 10.34 1.20 -2.29
CA ILE A 70 11.71 1.36 -1.80
C ILE A 70 12.61 1.57 -3.02
N GLY A 71 13.28 2.73 -3.05
CA GLY A 71 14.08 3.17 -4.18
C GLY A 71 15.54 3.46 -3.80
N GLU A 72 16.43 3.44 -4.80
CA GLU A 72 17.83 3.81 -4.61
C GLU A 72 18.13 5.22 -5.13
N LYS A 73 17.54 5.60 -6.29
CA LYS A 73 17.80 6.90 -6.93
C LYS A 73 16.61 7.46 -7.69
N ALA A 74 16.63 8.79 -7.89
CA ALA A 74 15.76 9.53 -8.80
C ALA A 74 16.63 10.33 -9.78
N GLY A 75 16.39 10.25 -11.08
CA GLY A 75 17.27 10.85 -12.08
C GLY A 75 18.70 10.32 -11.93
N SER A 76 19.66 11.21 -11.69
CA SER A 76 21.06 10.88 -11.47
C SER A 76 21.47 10.85 -9.99
N GLY A 77 20.60 11.28 -9.06
CA GLY A 77 20.88 11.40 -7.63
C GLY A 77 20.35 10.23 -6.80
N ALA A 78 21.10 9.87 -5.73
CA ALA A 78 20.60 8.95 -4.72
C ALA A 78 19.43 9.58 -3.94
N LEU A 79 18.53 8.74 -3.41
CA LEU A 79 17.49 9.23 -2.49
C LEU A 79 18.11 9.58 -1.13
N GLU A 80 17.76 10.74 -0.61
CA GLU A 80 18.23 11.22 0.69
C GLU A 80 17.60 10.40 1.84
N ARG A 81 18.40 10.09 2.85
CA ARG A 81 17.91 9.46 4.08
C ARG A 81 17.03 10.42 4.86
N GLY A 82 15.93 9.90 5.42
CA GLY A 82 14.97 10.69 6.20
C GLY A 82 13.98 11.50 5.34
N VAL A 83 14.02 11.33 4.01
CA VAL A 83 13.13 12.04 3.08
C VAL A 83 12.13 11.09 2.44
N ILE A 84 10.85 11.48 2.42
CA ILE A 84 9.80 10.80 1.65
C ILE A 84 9.70 11.46 0.27
N TYR A 85 9.75 10.64 -0.76
CA TYR A 85 9.46 11.02 -2.14
C TYR A 85 8.08 10.49 -2.53
N TYR A 86 7.50 11.02 -3.61
CA TYR A 86 6.20 10.58 -4.09
C TYR A 86 6.22 10.34 -5.60
N ARG A 87 5.55 9.26 -6.04
CA ARG A 87 5.20 9.02 -7.44
C ARG A 87 3.79 8.44 -7.50
N HIS A 88 2.93 9.03 -8.32
CA HIS A 88 1.53 8.60 -8.44
C HIS A 88 0.82 8.46 -7.08
N SER A 89 1.07 9.40 -6.17
CA SER A 89 0.57 9.45 -4.78
C SER A 89 1.08 8.34 -3.84
N ILE A 90 1.94 7.43 -4.32
CA ILE A 90 2.56 6.41 -3.46
C ILE A 90 3.84 6.96 -2.83
N PRO A 91 4.03 6.81 -1.50
CA PRO A 91 5.24 7.20 -0.82
C PRO A 91 6.42 6.32 -1.22
N ILE A 92 7.59 6.92 -1.28
CA ILE A 92 8.85 6.28 -1.65
C ILE A 92 9.91 6.62 -0.62
N LEU A 93 10.61 5.61 -0.13
CA LEU A 93 11.72 5.75 0.82
C LEU A 93 13.00 5.15 0.22
N SER A 94 14.17 5.65 0.66
CA SER A 94 15.41 4.90 0.51
C SER A 94 15.39 3.68 1.45
N ALA A 95 16.24 2.68 1.22
CA ALA A 95 16.32 1.52 2.10
C ALA A 95 16.74 1.90 3.53
N GLU A 96 17.56 2.94 3.67
CA GLU A 96 17.98 3.50 4.96
C GLU A 96 16.81 4.17 5.67
N SER A 97 16.07 5.05 4.98
CA SER A 97 14.85 5.69 5.54
C SER A 97 13.79 4.66 5.92
N PHE A 98 13.67 3.58 5.15
CA PHE A 98 12.75 2.50 5.48
C PHE A 98 13.18 1.74 6.74
N SER A 99 14.51 1.51 6.92
CA SER A 99 15.02 0.93 8.17
C SER A 99 14.66 1.81 9.37
N ASP A 100 14.91 3.11 9.27
CA ASP A 100 14.59 4.06 10.33
C ASP A 100 13.09 4.06 10.65
N TYR A 101 12.25 4.07 9.61
CA TYR A 101 10.79 4.05 9.76
C TYR A 101 10.28 2.82 10.54
N VAL A 102 10.76 1.61 10.20
CA VAL A 102 10.32 0.37 10.88
C VAL A 102 10.93 0.21 12.27
N ASP A 103 12.05 0.87 12.55
CA ASP A 103 12.65 1.03 13.88
C ASP A 103 11.90 2.07 14.75
N GLY A 104 10.94 2.83 14.16
CA GLY A 104 10.11 3.81 14.87
C GLY A 104 10.52 5.26 14.67
N ASP A 105 11.61 5.54 13.95
CA ASP A 105 12.03 6.90 13.59
C ASP A 105 11.33 7.34 12.29
N GLN A 106 10.17 7.96 12.47
CA GLN A 106 9.35 8.39 11.36
C GLN A 106 9.89 9.66 10.71
N PRO A 107 9.97 9.73 9.36
CA PRO A 107 10.43 10.92 8.67
C PRO A 107 9.46 12.09 8.84
N CYS A 108 10.00 13.30 8.87
CA CYS A 108 9.22 14.54 8.87
C CYS A 108 9.46 15.37 7.61
N ILE A 109 10.33 14.92 6.69
CA ILE A 109 10.71 15.65 5.49
C ILE A 109 10.16 14.94 4.26
N SER A 110 9.59 15.70 3.32
CA SER A 110 9.14 15.21 2.02
C SER A 110 9.73 16.01 0.88
N SER A 111 9.93 15.35 -0.28
CA SER A 111 10.32 16.04 -1.50
C SER A 111 9.10 16.62 -2.21
N GLY A 112 9.27 17.83 -2.78
CA GLY A 112 8.25 18.50 -3.55
C GLY A 112 8.82 19.41 -4.62
N PRO A 113 7.97 20.13 -5.38
CA PRO A 113 8.44 21.10 -6.36
C PRO A 113 9.33 22.17 -5.69
N GLY A 114 10.56 22.29 -6.18
CA GLY A 114 11.50 23.29 -5.67
C GLY A 114 12.35 22.87 -4.48
N GLY A 115 12.23 21.63 -3.96
CA GLY A 115 13.10 21.13 -2.90
C GLY A 115 12.43 20.29 -1.84
N PHE A 116 12.94 20.38 -0.61
CA PHE A 116 12.44 19.62 0.53
C PHE A 116 11.54 20.45 1.44
N TYR A 117 10.53 19.80 1.99
CA TYR A 117 9.54 20.40 2.87
C TYR A 117 9.46 19.62 4.18
N VAL A 118 9.42 20.36 5.28
CA VAL A 118 9.26 19.81 6.64
C VAL A 118 7.78 19.82 6.98
N SER A 119 7.25 18.67 7.39
CA SER A 119 5.93 18.58 8.01
C SER A 119 5.99 19.16 9.41
N ILE A 120 5.07 20.05 9.74
CA ILE A 120 5.04 20.75 11.04
C ILE A 120 3.69 20.59 11.74
N ASP A 121 3.74 20.68 13.06
CA ASP A 121 2.55 20.81 13.90
C ASP A 121 2.04 22.27 13.85
N GLY A 122 1.02 22.52 13.04
CA GLY A 122 0.45 23.83 12.86
C GLY A 122 -0.25 24.37 14.11
N GLU A 123 -0.84 23.49 14.93
CA GLU A 123 -1.48 23.89 16.20
C GLU A 123 -0.43 24.31 17.23
N LEU A 124 0.68 23.58 17.29
CA LEU A 124 1.81 23.96 18.14
C LEU A 124 2.43 25.29 17.68
N LEU A 125 2.60 25.49 16.35
CA LEU A 125 3.04 26.75 15.77
C LEU A 125 2.13 27.91 16.18
N HIS A 126 0.81 27.76 16.02
CA HIS A 126 -0.18 28.76 16.39
C HIS A 126 -0.08 29.11 17.88
N ARG A 127 -0.15 28.09 18.76
CA ARG A 127 -0.06 28.25 20.22
C ARG A 127 1.23 28.95 20.64
N ARG A 128 2.37 28.52 20.12
CA ARG A 128 3.67 29.08 20.48
C ARG A 128 3.84 30.52 20.03
N ARG A 129 3.33 30.88 18.84
CA ARG A 129 3.27 32.26 18.38
C ARG A 129 2.48 33.15 19.31
N GLU A 130 1.31 32.71 19.79
CA GLU A 130 0.46 33.47 20.70
C GLU A 130 1.06 33.63 22.10
N GLU A 131 1.65 32.58 22.64
CA GLU A 131 2.38 32.63 23.93
C GLU A 131 3.49 33.70 23.93
N LEU A 132 4.16 33.86 22.79
CA LEU A 132 5.19 34.88 22.63
C LEU A 132 4.62 36.28 22.30
N GLY A 133 3.31 36.43 22.18
CA GLY A 133 2.64 37.66 21.83
C GLY A 133 2.88 38.14 20.39
N TYR A 134 3.24 37.24 19.49
CA TYR A 134 3.56 37.58 18.11
C TYR A 134 2.29 37.59 17.25
N SER A 135 2.03 38.72 16.56
CA SER A 135 1.00 38.74 15.53
C SER A 135 1.46 37.96 14.30
N ILE A 136 0.50 37.49 13.48
CA ILE A 136 0.77 36.88 12.17
C ILE A 136 1.66 37.79 11.31
N GLY A 137 1.38 39.10 11.34
CA GLY A 137 2.17 40.11 10.62
C GLY A 137 3.59 40.24 11.11
N TYR A 138 3.81 40.22 12.42
CA TYR A 138 5.16 40.23 13.00
C TYR A 138 5.96 39.01 12.58
N LEU A 139 5.38 37.80 12.76
CA LEU A 139 6.06 36.55 12.42
C LEU A 139 6.35 36.46 10.92
N SER A 140 5.40 36.84 10.07
CA SER A 140 5.58 36.84 8.61
C SER A 140 6.74 37.73 8.16
N ASN A 141 6.86 38.93 8.73
CA ASN A 141 7.98 39.86 8.42
C ASN A 141 9.32 39.30 8.90
N LYS A 142 9.37 38.69 10.11
CA LYS A 142 10.60 38.11 10.67
C LYS A 142 11.15 36.96 9.84
N ILE A 143 10.27 36.11 9.30
CA ILE A 143 10.66 34.93 8.51
C ILE A 143 10.88 35.30 7.03
N GLY A 144 10.23 36.36 6.56
CA GLY A 144 10.28 36.79 5.17
C GLY A 144 9.28 36.05 4.26
N VAL A 145 8.10 35.73 4.79
CA VAL A 145 6.99 35.09 4.04
C VAL A 145 5.72 35.94 4.12
N SER A 146 4.69 35.59 3.34
CA SER A 146 3.41 36.28 3.41
C SER A 146 2.63 35.93 4.70
N ARG A 147 1.70 36.84 5.11
CA ARG A 147 0.76 36.52 6.22
C ARG A 147 -0.08 35.29 5.89
N ARG A 148 -0.48 35.14 4.64
CA ARG A 148 -1.23 33.96 4.17
C ARG A 148 -0.41 32.67 4.34
N SER A 149 0.90 32.73 4.11
CA SER A 149 1.77 31.58 4.33
C SER A 149 1.77 31.17 5.81
N ILE A 150 1.85 32.11 6.76
CA ILE A 150 1.77 31.79 8.19
C ILE A 150 0.43 31.10 8.53
N SER A 151 -0.70 31.64 8.02
CA SER A 151 -2.00 31.01 8.22
C SER A 151 -2.09 29.60 7.66
N LEU A 152 -1.49 29.35 6.48
CA LEU A 152 -1.38 28.00 5.92
C LEU A 152 -0.51 27.07 6.76
N TYR A 153 0.58 27.57 7.31
CA TYR A 153 1.45 26.80 8.19
C TYR A 153 0.75 26.44 9.52
N GLU A 154 0.01 27.39 10.11
CA GLU A 154 -0.82 27.14 11.29
C GLU A 154 -1.98 26.15 11.01
N SER A 155 -2.42 26.02 9.76
CA SER A 155 -3.38 24.98 9.35
C SER A 155 -2.74 23.65 8.98
N GLY A 156 -1.42 23.47 9.19
CA GLY A 156 -0.71 22.20 9.01
C GLY A 156 -0.06 22.01 7.64
N SER A 157 0.05 23.06 6.81
CA SER A 157 0.80 23.00 5.55
C SER A 157 2.29 22.86 5.84
N ALA A 158 2.98 21.99 5.09
CA ALA A 158 4.41 21.82 5.18
C ALA A 158 5.17 23.10 4.78
N VAL A 159 6.35 23.29 5.33
CA VAL A 159 7.21 24.45 5.10
C VAL A 159 8.51 24.03 4.43
N THR A 160 9.14 24.93 3.66
CA THR A 160 10.49 24.66 3.15
C THR A 160 11.49 24.56 4.33
N VAL A 161 12.59 23.84 4.13
CA VAL A 161 13.62 23.66 5.17
C VAL A 161 14.13 25.02 5.68
N ASP A 162 14.36 26.01 4.80
CA ASP A 162 14.82 27.35 5.19
C ASP A 162 13.80 28.09 6.08
N VAL A 163 12.52 27.94 5.78
CA VAL A 163 11.44 28.54 6.60
C VAL A 163 11.34 27.83 7.94
N PHE A 164 11.46 26.50 7.95
CA PHE A 164 11.46 25.71 9.19
C PHE A 164 12.56 26.14 10.14
N LEU A 165 13.80 26.24 9.66
CA LEU A 165 14.95 26.65 10.49
C LEU A 165 14.74 28.05 11.11
N LYS A 166 14.16 29.01 10.36
CA LYS A 166 13.82 30.33 10.90
C LYS A 166 12.71 30.28 11.93
N LEU A 167 11.68 29.43 11.72
CA LEU A 167 10.61 29.24 12.69
C LEU A 167 11.16 28.69 14.00
N GLU A 168 11.99 27.64 13.93
CA GLU A 168 12.62 27.00 15.10
C GLU A 168 13.48 28.00 15.88
N GLU A 169 14.30 28.80 15.20
CA GLU A 169 15.14 29.83 15.79
C GLU A 169 14.34 30.90 16.53
N ILE A 170 13.24 31.40 15.91
CA ILE A 170 12.42 32.49 16.46
C ILE A 170 11.53 32.00 17.60
N LEU A 171 10.90 30.82 17.43
CA LEU A 171 9.94 30.29 18.40
C LEU A 171 10.59 29.46 19.50
N ARG A 172 11.82 28.99 19.29
CA ARG A 172 12.59 28.11 20.19
C ARG A 172 11.78 26.87 20.59
N GLU A 173 11.14 26.26 19.58
CA GLU A 173 10.27 25.11 19.72
C GLU A 173 10.49 24.15 18.55
N ASP A 174 10.54 22.85 18.83
CA ASP A 174 10.58 21.82 17.78
C ASP A 174 9.17 21.61 17.22
N LEU A 175 8.95 22.12 16.02
CA LEU A 175 7.67 22.08 15.32
C LEU A 175 7.51 20.85 14.43
N ARG A 176 8.49 19.93 14.38
CA ARG A 176 8.44 18.77 13.49
C ARG A 176 7.25 17.87 13.81
N LYS A 177 6.55 17.48 12.77
CA LYS A 177 5.48 16.48 12.82
C LYS A 177 5.88 15.28 11.98
N SER A 178 5.87 14.11 12.56
CA SER A 178 6.15 12.86 11.85
C SER A 178 5.10 12.58 10.78
N ILE A 179 5.55 12.03 9.65
CA ILE A 179 4.69 11.61 8.54
C ILE A 179 4.41 10.11 8.69
N ASN A 180 3.14 9.78 8.91
CA ASN A 180 2.69 8.41 9.05
C ASN A 180 2.28 7.84 7.68
N LEU A 181 2.94 6.78 7.23
CA LEU A 181 2.63 6.14 5.94
C LEU A 181 1.23 5.53 5.90
N MET A 182 0.67 5.11 7.04
CA MET A 182 -0.70 4.58 7.11
C MET A 182 -1.73 5.70 6.84
N GLU A 183 -1.53 6.89 7.41
CA GLU A 183 -2.40 8.05 7.15
C GLU A 183 -2.37 8.45 5.66
N ILE A 184 -1.19 8.36 5.02
CA ILE A 184 -1.09 8.58 3.56
C ILE A 184 -1.94 7.55 2.83
N SER A 185 -1.84 6.27 3.20
CA SER A 185 -2.63 5.19 2.60
C SER A 185 -4.13 5.44 2.74
N ASP A 186 -4.57 5.88 3.92
CA ASP A 186 -5.98 6.18 4.18
C ASP A 186 -6.50 7.31 3.29
N SER A 187 -5.67 8.29 2.97
CA SER A 187 -6.00 9.42 2.09
C SER A 187 -6.09 9.06 0.60
N LEU A 188 -5.52 7.92 0.17
CA LEU A 188 -5.58 7.47 -1.22
C LEU A 188 -7.02 7.13 -1.60
N GLN A 189 -7.42 7.49 -2.82
CA GLN A 189 -8.72 7.12 -3.36
C GLN A 189 -8.65 5.81 -4.13
N MET A 190 -9.73 5.01 -4.05
CA MET A 190 -9.87 3.81 -4.86
C MET A 190 -9.78 4.18 -6.33
N PRO A 191 -8.86 3.59 -7.11
CA PRO A 191 -8.79 3.87 -8.55
C PRO A 191 -10.06 3.40 -9.25
N SER A 192 -10.50 4.15 -10.27
CA SER A 192 -11.55 3.70 -11.18
C SER A 192 -11.17 2.37 -11.82
N GLU A 193 -12.16 1.56 -12.14
CA GLU A 193 -11.95 0.33 -12.90
C GLU A 193 -11.74 0.71 -14.38
N ASP A 194 -10.48 1.04 -14.71
CA ASP A 194 -10.12 1.39 -16.08
C ASP A 194 -9.74 0.15 -16.89
N GLY A 195 -10.44 -0.05 -17.98
CA GLY A 195 -10.12 -1.01 -19.04
C GLY A 195 -10.89 -2.33 -18.98
N GLU A 196 -11.15 -2.82 -20.17
CA GLU A 196 -11.88 -4.05 -20.42
C GLU A 196 -11.18 -5.30 -19.84
N ILE A 197 -11.92 -6.17 -19.19
CA ILE A 197 -11.42 -7.48 -18.75
C ILE A 197 -11.36 -8.36 -20.00
N THR A 198 -10.13 -8.55 -20.51
CA THR A 198 -9.89 -9.33 -21.73
C THR A 198 -9.99 -10.85 -21.51
N ASN A 199 -9.82 -11.32 -20.29
CA ASN A 199 -9.97 -12.74 -19.94
C ASN A 199 -11.43 -13.09 -19.77
N GLU A 200 -11.98 -13.87 -20.69
CA GLU A 200 -13.40 -14.30 -20.69
C GLU A 200 -13.76 -15.09 -19.44
N PHE A 201 -12.86 -15.95 -18.94
CA PHE A 201 -13.13 -16.74 -17.76
C PHE A 201 -13.18 -15.86 -16.48
N LEU A 202 -12.30 -14.89 -16.38
CA LEU A 202 -12.34 -13.92 -15.28
C LEU A 202 -13.64 -13.11 -15.34
N ARG A 203 -14.10 -12.72 -16.52
CA ARG A 203 -15.36 -12.01 -16.71
C ARG A 203 -16.55 -12.87 -16.28
N GLU A 204 -16.59 -14.14 -16.68
CA GLU A 204 -17.62 -15.09 -16.25
C GLU A 204 -17.69 -15.23 -14.74
N VAL A 205 -16.53 -15.42 -14.09
CA VAL A 205 -16.43 -15.54 -12.62
C VAL A 205 -16.87 -14.24 -11.94
N LEU A 206 -16.46 -13.08 -12.46
CA LEU A 206 -16.86 -11.77 -11.95
C LEU A 206 -18.39 -11.59 -12.02
N GLU A 207 -19.02 -11.90 -13.15
CA GLU A 207 -20.48 -11.81 -13.31
C GLU A 207 -21.22 -12.70 -12.31
N ILE A 208 -20.75 -13.92 -12.08
CA ILE A 208 -21.33 -14.84 -11.10
C ILE A 208 -21.18 -14.28 -9.68
N MET A 209 -19.97 -13.84 -9.31
CA MET A 209 -19.69 -13.36 -7.96
C MET A 209 -20.47 -12.08 -7.65
N ILE A 210 -20.51 -11.12 -8.57
CA ILE A 210 -21.31 -9.89 -8.41
C ILE A 210 -22.80 -10.22 -8.38
N GLY A 211 -23.26 -11.12 -9.26
CA GLY A 211 -24.66 -11.59 -9.27
C GLY A 211 -25.10 -12.23 -7.96
N ASN A 212 -24.18 -12.86 -7.24
CA ASN A 212 -24.37 -13.47 -5.92
C ASN A 212 -24.12 -12.48 -4.76
N GLY A 213 -23.93 -11.19 -5.05
CA GLY A 213 -23.79 -10.12 -4.04
C GLY A 213 -22.40 -9.97 -3.42
N PHE A 214 -21.36 -10.55 -4.03
CA PHE A 214 -19.98 -10.35 -3.60
C PHE A 214 -19.41 -9.05 -4.16
N ASP A 215 -18.63 -8.36 -3.34
CA ASP A 215 -17.80 -7.23 -3.75
C ASP A 215 -16.51 -7.78 -4.37
N PHE A 216 -16.47 -7.95 -5.69
CA PHE A 216 -15.45 -8.69 -6.43
C PHE A 216 -14.66 -7.77 -7.37
N HIS A 217 -13.33 -7.71 -7.20
CA HIS A 217 -12.43 -6.84 -7.94
C HIS A 217 -11.36 -7.62 -8.69
N ALA A 218 -11.31 -7.45 -10.01
CA ALA A 218 -10.30 -8.06 -10.86
C ALA A 218 -8.92 -7.41 -10.67
N MET A 219 -7.86 -8.26 -10.66
CA MET A 219 -6.46 -7.86 -10.59
C MET A 219 -5.74 -8.22 -11.88
N ARG A 220 -4.80 -7.35 -12.30
CA ARG A 220 -4.07 -7.55 -13.56
C ARG A 220 -2.58 -7.84 -13.36
N ARG A 221 -2.02 -7.35 -12.26
CA ARG A 221 -0.59 -7.37 -11.97
C ARG A 221 -0.29 -7.87 -10.56
N ALA A 222 -1.05 -8.88 -10.12
CA ALA A 222 -0.90 -9.56 -8.84
C ALA A 222 -0.69 -11.07 -9.07
N PRO A 223 -0.20 -11.82 -8.09
CA PRO A 223 -0.12 -13.29 -8.18
C PRO A 223 -1.49 -13.98 -8.09
N PHE A 224 -2.55 -13.23 -7.89
CA PHE A 224 -3.96 -13.63 -7.88
C PHE A 224 -4.75 -12.86 -8.94
N ASP A 225 -5.88 -13.41 -9.37
CA ASP A 225 -6.67 -12.85 -10.47
C ASP A 225 -7.77 -11.91 -9.98
N ALA A 226 -8.19 -12.02 -8.70
CA ALA A 226 -9.16 -11.12 -8.09
C ALA A 226 -9.04 -11.09 -6.57
N ILE A 227 -9.70 -10.08 -5.97
CA ILE A 227 -9.98 -9.97 -4.53
C ILE A 227 -11.50 -9.86 -4.39
N THR A 228 -12.08 -10.61 -3.46
CA THR A 228 -13.46 -10.36 -3.00
C THR A 228 -13.44 -9.91 -1.56
N ARG A 229 -14.13 -8.80 -1.28
CA ARG A 229 -14.20 -8.23 0.06
C ARG A 229 -15.49 -8.66 0.75
N GLU A 230 -15.37 -9.18 1.95
CA GLU A 230 -16.51 -9.62 2.76
C GLU A 230 -16.89 -8.60 3.82
N SER A 231 -15.87 -7.98 4.43
CA SER A 231 -16.03 -6.91 5.42
C SER A 231 -14.87 -5.92 5.34
N MET A 232 -14.82 -4.95 6.26
CA MET A 232 -13.70 -4.00 6.34
C MET A 232 -12.34 -4.67 6.62
N ARG A 233 -12.32 -5.91 7.14
CA ARG A 233 -11.08 -6.61 7.52
C ARG A 233 -10.91 -7.97 6.87
N GLU A 234 -11.97 -8.51 6.25
CA GLU A 234 -12.01 -9.85 5.68
C GLU A 234 -12.15 -9.78 4.18
N PHE A 235 -11.23 -10.39 3.50
CA PHE A 235 -11.20 -10.52 2.04
C PHE A 235 -10.67 -11.89 1.66
N LEU A 236 -11.01 -12.35 0.46
CA LEU A 236 -10.50 -13.59 -0.10
C LEU A 236 -9.69 -13.28 -1.35
N LEU A 237 -8.56 -13.97 -1.51
CA LEU A 237 -7.78 -13.92 -2.73
C LEU A 237 -8.25 -15.02 -3.69
N VAL A 238 -8.45 -14.67 -4.94
CA VAL A 238 -9.01 -15.57 -5.95
C VAL A 238 -7.99 -15.82 -7.06
N GLY A 239 -7.69 -17.08 -7.33
CA GLY A 239 -6.90 -17.50 -8.46
C GLY A 239 -7.73 -18.31 -9.48
N LEU A 240 -7.50 -18.12 -10.78
CA LEU A 240 -8.13 -18.90 -11.83
C LEU A 240 -7.22 -20.02 -12.29
N LEU A 241 -7.69 -21.27 -12.27
CA LEU A 241 -6.85 -22.40 -12.69
C LEU A 241 -6.40 -22.32 -14.16
N GLU A 242 -7.20 -21.74 -15.05
CA GLU A 242 -6.78 -21.53 -16.44
C GLU A 242 -5.56 -20.61 -16.58
N THR A 243 -5.50 -19.54 -15.81
CA THR A 243 -4.36 -18.62 -15.79
C THR A 243 -3.14 -19.19 -15.07
N LEU A 244 -3.38 -20.13 -14.17
CA LEU A 244 -2.37 -20.75 -13.29
C LEU A 244 -1.91 -22.12 -13.79
N ASN A 245 -2.55 -22.69 -14.84
CA ASN A 245 -2.25 -24.03 -15.33
C ASN A 245 -0.77 -24.13 -15.78
N GLY A 246 -0.02 -25.05 -15.20
CA GLY A 246 1.42 -25.21 -15.41
C GLY A 246 2.30 -24.21 -14.65
N LYS A 247 1.72 -23.30 -13.85
CA LYS A 247 2.44 -22.30 -13.06
C LYS A 247 2.29 -22.57 -11.57
N ARG A 248 2.86 -23.66 -11.11
CA ARG A 248 2.87 -24.04 -9.69
C ARG A 248 3.35 -22.90 -8.81
N ASP A 249 4.38 -22.18 -9.24
CA ASP A 249 4.96 -21.04 -8.54
C ASP A 249 3.92 -19.94 -8.28
N ARG A 250 2.94 -19.76 -9.16
CA ARG A 250 1.91 -18.73 -8.99
C ARG A 250 0.85 -19.12 -7.95
N ILE A 251 0.52 -20.42 -7.85
CA ILE A 251 -0.36 -20.94 -6.79
C ILE A 251 0.35 -20.84 -5.43
N GLU A 252 1.63 -21.17 -5.39
CA GLU A 252 2.45 -21.02 -4.19
C GLU A 252 2.56 -19.55 -3.77
N ALA A 253 2.71 -18.63 -4.72
CA ALA A 253 2.71 -17.20 -4.47
C ALA A 253 1.36 -16.70 -3.92
N LEU A 254 0.23 -17.14 -4.51
CA LEU A 254 -1.11 -16.84 -4.00
C LEU A 254 -1.26 -17.30 -2.55
N ARG A 255 -0.90 -18.56 -2.27
CA ARG A 255 -0.96 -19.12 -0.91
C ARG A 255 -0.07 -18.37 0.07
N ASN A 256 1.15 -18.03 -0.35
CA ASN A 256 2.11 -17.32 0.48
C ASN A 256 1.59 -15.92 0.85
N VAL A 257 1.06 -15.17 -0.12
CA VAL A 257 0.46 -13.85 0.12
C VAL A 257 -0.77 -13.97 1.03
N SER A 258 -1.62 -14.96 0.82
CA SER A 258 -2.79 -15.26 1.66
C SER A 258 -2.39 -15.49 3.12
N ALA A 259 -1.36 -16.31 3.34
CA ALA A 259 -0.83 -16.61 4.67
C ALA A 259 -0.29 -15.35 5.39
N ILE A 260 0.45 -14.47 4.68
CA ILE A 260 0.98 -13.22 5.25
C ILE A 260 -0.16 -12.27 5.63
N PHE A 261 -1.18 -12.16 4.79
CA PHE A 261 -2.35 -11.34 5.10
C PHE A 261 -3.25 -11.95 6.20
N GLU A 262 -3.08 -13.24 6.53
CA GLU A 262 -3.97 -14.02 7.42
C GLU A 262 -5.41 -13.99 6.91
N ASN A 263 -5.58 -14.09 5.60
CA ASN A 263 -6.86 -14.17 4.91
C ASN A 263 -6.85 -15.37 3.97
N ASP A 264 -8.03 -15.84 3.60
CA ASP A 264 -8.15 -17.02 2.79
C ASP A 264 -7.93 -16.78 1.31
N ALA A 265 -7.57 -17.84 0.61
CA ALA A 265 -7.50 -17.89 -0.83
C ALA A 265 -8.21 -19.13 -1.36
N PHE A 266 -8.78 -19.04 -2.55
CA PHE A 266 -9.32 -20.18 -3.27
C PHE A 266 -9.04 -20.09 -4.77
N LEU A 267 -9.13 -21.23 -5.42
CA LEU A 267 -8.95 -21.38 -6.86
C LEU A 267 -10.31 -21.64 -7.52
N VAL A 268 -10.52 -21.01 -8.66
CA VAL A 268 -11.73 -21.27 -9.47
C VAL A 268 -11.34 -22.10 -10.67
N SER A 269 -12.04 -23.23 -10.89
CA SER A 269 -11.92 -24.07 -12.07
C SER A 269 -13.15 -23.96 -12.97
N ARG A 270 -12.93 -23.97 -14.30
CA ARG A 270 -14.03 -23.97 -15.27
C ARG A 270 -14.85 -25.26 -15.21
N MET A 271 -14.18 -26.38 -15.00
CA MET A 271 -14.80 -27.70 -14.90
C MET A 271 -14.78 -28.22 -13.48
N SER A 272 -15.72 -29.08 -13.15
CA SER A 272 -15.66 -29.85 -11.92
C SER A 272 -14.40 -30.71 -11.92
N THR A 273 -13.69 -30.72 -10.82
CA THR A 273 -12.46 -31.49 -10.63
C THR A 273 -12.59 -32.37 -9.40
N GLU A 274 -12.01 -33.56 -9.45
CA GLU A 274 -11.91 -34.44 -8.28
C GLU A 274 -10.93 -33.88 -7.21
N ARG A 275 -10.08 -32.90 -7.61
CA ARG A 275 -9.15 -32.26 -6.70
C ARG A 275 -9.81 -31.07 -6.02
N GLU A 276 -10.26 -31.27 -4.81
CA GLU A 276 -10.87 -30.24 -3.97
C GLU A 276 -9.84 -29.26 -3.39
N ASN A 277 -8.53 -29.61 -3.43
CA ASN A 277 -7.43 -28.78 -2.94
C ASN A 277 -6.19 -28.93 -3.85
N ILE A 278 -5.53 -27.82 -4.13
CA ILE A 278 -4.26 -27.79 -4.86
C ILE A 278 -3.26 -26.93 -4.08
N ALA A 279 -2.19 -27.54 -3.61
CA ALA A 279 -1.11 -26.88 -2.86
C ALA A 279 -1.59 -26.09 -1.62
N GLY A 280 -2.66 -26.53 -0.97
CA GLY A 280 -3.25 -25.86 0.20
C GLY A 280 -4.28 -24.78 -0.15
N CYS A 281 -4.61 -24.59 -1.43
CA CYS A 281 -5.70 -23.71 -1.86
C CYS A 281 -6.93 -24.54 -2.24
N PRO A 282 -8.10 -24.31 -1.61
CA PRO A 282 -9.38 -24.91 -2.00
C PRO A 282 -9.70 -24.63 -3.46
N VAL A 283 -10.25 -25.61 -4.17
CA VAL A 283 -10.71 -25.47 -5.56
C VAL A 283 -12.22 -25.51 -5.59
N ILE A 284 -12.82 -24.53 -6.27
CA ILE A 284 -14.28 -24.40 -6.44
C ILE A 284 -14.55 -24.30 -7.94
N SER A 285 -15.44 -25.12 -8.46
CA SER A 285 -15.84 -25.02 -9.87
C SER A 285 -16.82 -23.88 -10.11
N VAL A 286 -16.87 -23.37 -11.35
CA VAL A 286 -17.85 -22.36 -11.76
C VAL A 286 -19.30 -22.82 -11.48
N ASN A 287 -19.58 -24.10 -11.67
CA ASN A 287 -20.93 -24.65 -11.41
C ASN A 287 -21.27 -24.58 -9.91
N GLU A 288 -20.33 -24.85 -9.04
CA GLU A 288 -20.52 -24.69 -7.59
C GLU A 288 -20.68 -23.21 -7.22
N LEU A 289 -19.86 -22.30 -7.81
CA LEU A 289 -20.00 -20.86 -7.57
C LEU A 289 -21.37 -20.32 -7.94
N ARG A 290 -21.97 -20.80 -9.04
CA ARG A 290 -23.34 -20.41 -9.45
C ARG A 290 -24.40 -20.83 -8.43
N GLY A 291 -24.16 -21.90 -7.67
CA GLY A 291 -25.05 -22.37 -6.62
C GLY A 291 -24.89 -21.67 -5.27
N ILE A 292 -23.86 -20.81 -5.12
CA ILE A 292 -23.61 -20.09 -3.87
C ILE A 292 -24.40 -18.78 -3.88
N SER A 293 -25.37 -18.67 -2.99
CA SER A 293 -26.21 -17.47 -2.84
C SER A 293 -25.86 -16.65 -1.59
N GLU A 294 -25.06 -17.20 -0.68
CA GLU A 294 -24.68 -16.58 0.59
C GLU A 294 -23.19 -16.70 0.83
N LYS A 295 -22.59 -15.66 1.43
CA LYS A 295 -21.15 -15.60 1.74
C LYS A 295 -20.71 -16.73 2.65
N GLU A 296 -21.54 -17.08 3.62
CA GLU A 296 -21.29 -18.17 4.59
C GLU A 296 -21.17 -19.55 3.93
N GLN A 297 -21.86 -19.74 2.80
CA GLN A 297 -21.72 -20.99 2.03
C GLN A 297 -20.33 -21.11 1.40
N LEU A 298 -19.83 -20.00 0.83
CA LEU A 298 -18.47 -19.94 0.26
C LEU A 298 -17.44 -20.23 1.34
N GLN A 299 -17.55 -19.57 2.49
CA GLN A 299 -16.63 -19.76 3.62
C GLN A 299 -16.61 -21.23 4.09
N ARG A 300 -17.78 -21.85 4.27
CA ARG A 300 -17.86 -23.28 4.66
C ARG A 300 -17.19 -24.21 3.67
N ILE A 301 -17.32 -23.95 2.36
CA ILE A 301 -16.64 -24.75 1.33
C ILE A 301 -15.13 -24.57 1.42
N ILE A 302 -14.66 -23.32 1.59
CA ILE A 302 -13.25 -23.02 1.74
C ILE A 302 -12.68 -23.73 2.97
N GLU A 303 -13.29 -23.58 4.13
CA GLU A 303 -12.84 -24.23 5.38
C GLU A 303 -12.79 -25.76 5.26
N LYS A 304 -13.83 -26.37 4.72
CA LYS A 304 -13.88 -27.82 4.51
C LYS A 304 -12.74 -28.31 3.62
N ARG A 305 -12.44 -27.57 2.53
CA ARG A 305 -11.44 -27.99 1.54
C ARG A 305 -9.99 -27.60 1.89
N LYS A 306 -9.78 -26.75 2.88
CA LYS A 306 -8.44 -26.46 3.39
C LYS A 306 -7.77 -27.69 4.02
N THR A 307 -8.54 -28.54 4.65
CA THR A 307 -8.08 -29.71 5.41
C THR A 307 -8.14 -31.02 4.61
N SER A 308 -8.58 -30.98 3.37
CA SER A 308 -8.64 -32.13 2.43
C SER A 308 -7.31 -32.26 1.63
#